data_3f2270e28cafabb5c32e3b648fb03376
#
_entry.id   3f2270e28cafabb5c32e3b648fb03376
#
_cell.length_a   1.000
_cell.length_b   1.000
_cell.length_c   1.000
_cell.angle_alpha   90.00
_cell.angle_beta   90.00
_cell.angle_gamma   90.00
#
_symmetry.space_group_name_H-M   'P 1'
#
loop_
_entity.id
_entity.type
_entity.pdbx_description
1 polymer ?
#
loop_
_entity_poly.entity_id
_entity_poly.type
_entity_poly.pdbx_seq_one_letter_code
_entity_poly.pdbx_strand_id
1 'polypeptide(L)'
;LYEVYQNKEDLLYEVVVMNDKRKKEEIEKFDKPGLNVINIVMHVLRLQTEEFNRVNPLFYEELGRYPKLRIYFADRENKEHEQLVDFIERGVDEGYFLSNIDINLYSSLTAASGDYIMANFLYNKCNYKEILKTFILLYIRSICTEKGIKLLDKEMADFF
;
A
#
# COMPACT_ATOMS: atom_id res chain seq x y z
N LEU A 1 -8.03 -19.56 -22.57
CA LEU A 1 -7.32 -19.36 -21.28
C LEU A 1 -6.39 -20.53 -20.96
N TYR A 2 -6.86 -21.78 -21.05
CA TYR A 2 -6.05 -22.98 -20.77
C TYR A 2 -5.02 -23.34 -21.87
N GLU A 3 -5.03 -22.69 -23.01
CA GLU A 3 -4.01 -22.84 -24.06
C GLU A 3 -2.73 -22.04 -23.75
N VAL A 4 -2.78 -21.06 -22.84
CA VAL A 4 -1.67 -20.15 -22.51
C VAL A 4 -1.09 -20.45 -21.13
N TYR A 5 -1.89 -20.94 -20.18
CA TYR A 5 -1.46 -21.20 -18.80
C TYR A 5 -1.55 -22.68 -18.46
N GLN A 6 -0.48 -23.24 -17.88
CA GLN A 6 -0.41 -24.68 -17.54
C GLN A 6 -1.37 -25.04 -16.39
N ASN A 7 -1.65 -24.08 -15.48
CA ASN A 7 -2.53 -24.28 -14.34
C ASN A 7 -3.07 -22.94 -13.80
N LYS A 8 -3.98 -23.00 -12.82
CA LYS A 8 -4.60 -21.84 -12.19
C LYS A 8 -3.58 -20.96 -11.44
N GLU A 9 -2.56 -21.57 -10.82
CA GLU A 9 -1.52 -20.85 -10.09
C GLU A 9 -0.71 -19.93 -11.01
N ASP A 10 -0.33 -20.41 -12.19
CA ASP A 10 0.40 -19.60 -13.18
C ASP A 10 -0.43 -18.44 -13.69
N LEU A 11 -1.71 -18.67 -13.97
CA LEU A 11 -2.64 -17.59 -14.34
C LEU A 11 -2.73 -16.51 -13.23
N LEU A 12 -2.94 -16.94 -12.00
CA LEU A 12 -3.05 -16.02 -10.86
C LEU A 12 -1.76 -15.24 -10.64
N TYR A 13 -0.61 -15.90 -10.77
CA TYR A 13 0.70 -15.27 -10.68
C TYR A 13 0.87 -14.15 -11.72
N GLU A 14 0.58 -14.43 -12.99
CA GLU A 14 0.67 -13.42 -14.04
C GLU A 14 -0.28 -12.24 -13.80
N VAL A 15 -1.51 -12.50 -13.37
CA VAL A 15 -2.49 -11.46 -13.03
C VAL A 15 -1.96 -10.55 -11.93
N VAL A 16 -1.38 -11.11 -10.85
CA VAL A 16 -0.82 -10.34 -9.74
C VAL A 16 0.38 -9.52 -10.19
N VAL A 17 1.32 -10.13 -10.90
CA VAL A 17 2.52 -9.44 -11.43
C VAL A 17 2.15 -8.29 -12.36
N MET A 18 1.22 -8.51 -13.28
CA MET A 18 0.76 -7.46 -14.19
C MET A 18 0.06 -6.31 -13.44
N ASN A 19 -0.73 -6.64 -12.42
CA ASN A 19 -1.42 -5.64 -11.63
C ASN A 19 -0.43 -4.78 -10.81
N ASP A 20 0.54 -5.42 -10.16
CA ASP A 20 1.59 -4.71 -9.42
C ASP A 20 2.43 -3.81 -10.32
N LYS A 21 2.80 -4.29 -11.51
CA LYS A 21 3.50 -3.49 -12.52
C LYS A 21 2.69 -2.27 -12.93
N ARG A 22 1.40 -2.45 -13.23
CA ARG A 22 0.51 -1.34 -13.61
C ARG A 22 0.42 -0.30 -12.49
N LYS A 23 0.24 -0.72 -11.24
CA LYS A 23 0.20 0.19 -10.09
C LYS A 23 1.48 1.00 -9.96
N LYS A 24 2.62 0.34 -10.08
CA LYS A 24 3.91 1.01 -10.02
C LYS A 24 4.04 2.08 -11.12
N GLU A 25 3.69 1.73 -12.36
CA GLU A 25 3.70 2.68 -13.49
C GLU A 25 2.74 3.86 -13.26
N GLU A 26 1.56 3.64 -12.66
CA GLU A 26 0.60 4.70 -12.35
C GLU A 26 1.13 5.65 -11.27
N ILE A 27 1.79 5.12 -10.23
CA ILE A 27 2.42 5.92 -9.19
C ILE A 27 3.59 6.73 -9.77
N GLU A 28 4.47 6.11 -10.57
CA GLU A 28 5.59 6.79 -11.21
C GLU A 28 5.13 7.90 -12.18
N LYS A 29 4.04 7.68 -12.92
CA LYS A 29 3.45 8.72 -13.79
C LYS A 29 2.82 9.86 -13.01
N PHE A 30 2.32 9.58 -11.81
CA PHE A 30 1.74 10.60 -10.94
C PHE A 30 2.83 11.43 -10.25
N ASP A 31 3.96 10.81 -9.87
CA ASP A 31 5.07 11.48 -9.17
C ASP A 31 5.83 12.42 -10.12
N LYS A 32 5.33 13.65 -10.23
CA LYS A 32 5.87 14.70 -11.09
C LYS A 32 6.52 15.81 -10.24
N PRO A 33 7.44 16.58 -10.81
CA PRO A 33 7.98 17.78 -10.16
C PRO A 33 6.88 18.68 -9.61
N GLY A 34 6.97 19.05 -8.34
CA GLY A 34 5.98 19.89 -7.65
C GLY A 34 4.97 19.13 -6.80
N LEU A 35 4.90 17.79 -6.90
CA LEU A 35 4.14 16.95 -5.98
C LEU A 35 5.02 16.52 -4.81
N ASN A 36 4.43 16.47 -3.63
CA ASN A 36 5.10 16.07 -2.39
C ASN A 36 4.65 14.68 -1.92
N VAL A 37 5.35 14.14 -0.92
CA VAL A 37 5.06 12.80 -0.38
C VAL A 37 3.62 12.62 0.09
N ILE A 38 2.95 13.66 0.62
CA ILE A 38 1.55 13.56 1.05
C ILE A 38 0.62 13.36 -0.16
N ASN A 39 0.87 14.08 -1.27
CA ASN A 39 0.09 13.89 -2.50
C ASN A 39 0.25 12.46 -3.03
N ILE A 40 1.47 11.92 -2.99
CA ILE A 40 1.76 10.55 -3.44
C ILE A 40 1.04 9.52 -2.55
N VAL A 41 1.12 9.65 -1.22
CA VAL A 41 0.38 8.78 -0.29
C VAL A 41 -1.11 8.78 -0.62
N MET A 42 -1.72 9.95 -0.77
CA MET A 42 -3.15 10.04 -1.05
C MET A 42 -3.52 9.44 -2.41
N HIS A 43 -2.64 9.57 -3.41
CA HIS A 43 -2.85 8.92 -4.70
C HIS A 43 -2.79 7.38 -4.59
N VAL A 44 -1.80 6.83 -3.89
CA VAL A 44 -1.69 5.38 -3.63
C VAL A 44 -2.94 4.85 -2.94
N LEU A 45 -3.45 5.56 -1.94
CA LEU A 45 -4.66 5.17 -1.21
C LEU A 45 -5.92 5.20 -2.08
N ARG A 46 -6.01 6.15 -3.02
CA ARG A 46 -7.09 6.17 -4.03
C ARG A 46 -7.03 4.93 -4.93
N LEU A 47 -5.85 4.61 -5.46
CA LEU A 47 -5.64 3.42 -6.28
C LEU A 47 -6.00 2.13 -5.52
N GLN A 48 -5.58 2.00 -4.27
CA GLN A 48 -5.92 0.85 -3.42
C GLN A 48 -7.42 0.72 -3.18
N THR A 49 -8.10 1.85 -2.92
CA THR A 49 -9.55 1.86 -2.70
C THR A 49 -10.31 1.48 -3.96
N GLU A 50 -9.91 1.99 -5.11
CA GLU A 50 -10.52 1.65 -6.39
C GLU A 50 -10.35 0.17 -6.73
N GLU A 51 -9.17 -0.38 -6.48
CA GLU A 51 -8.90 -1.80 -6.68
C GLU A 51 -9.74 -2.66 -5.76
N PHE A 52 -9.77 -2.34 -4.46
CA PHE A 52 -10.57 -3.09 -3.49
C PHE A 52 -12.05 -3.12 -3.85
N ASN A 53 -12.59 -2.02 -4.39
CA ASN A 53 -13.98 -1.96 -4.85
C ASN A 53 -14.25 -2.78 -6.11
N ARG A 54 -13.23 -3.12 -6.89
CA ARG A 54 -13.35 -3.91 -8.13
C ARG A 54 -13.11 -5.40 -7.93
N VAL A 55 -12.35 -5.77 -6.90
CA VAL A 55 -11.90 -7.14 -6.67
C VAL A 55 -12.73 -7.79 -5.57
N ASN A 56 -13.24 -9.00 -5.84
CA ASN A 56 -13.92 -9.78 -4.80
C ASN A 56 -12.93 -10.12 -3.67
N PRO A 57 -13.25 -9.86 -2.39
CA PRO A 57 -12.39 -10.21 -1.26
C PRO A 57 -11.94 -11.67 -1.22
N LEU A 58 -12.76 -12.61 -1.69
CA LEU A 58 -12.40 -14.03 -1.81
C LEU A 58 -11.19 -14.27 -2.72
N PHE A 59 -10.91 -13.36 -3.64
CA PHE A 59 -9.72 -13.45 -4.48
C PHE A 59 -8.43 -13.36 -3.64
N TYR A 60 -8.38 -12.44 -2.68
CA TYR A 60 -7.22 -12.29 -1.80
C TYR A 60 -7.01 -13.51 -0.90
N GLU A 61 -8.10 -14.13 -0.40
CA GLU A 61 -8.02 -15.37 0.37
C GLU A 61 -7.46 -16.52 -0.48
N GLU A 62 -7.86 -16.59 -1.75
CA GLU A 62 -7.39 -17.60 -2.69
C GLU A 62 -5.90 -17.49 -2.97
N LEU A 63 -5.36 -16.24 -3.14
CA LEU A 63 -3.95 -16.01 -3.46
C LEU A 63 -2.99 -16.65 -2.45
N GLY A 64 -3.33 -16.58 -1.16
CA GLY A 64 -2.51 -17.14 -0.08
C GLY A 64 -2.38 -18.66 -0.09
N ARG A 65 -3.19 -19.38 -0.88
CA ARG A 65 -3.16 -20.85 -0.97
C ARG A 65 -2.07 -21.37 -1.90
N TYR A 66 -1.53 -20.53 -2.78
CA TYR A 66 -0.58 -20.93 -3.82
C TYR A 66 0.87 -20.65 -3.42
N PRO A 67 1.75 -21.68 -3.43
CA PRO A 67 3.16 -21.54 -3.05
C PRO A 67 3.92 -20.47 -3.86
N LYS A 68 3.73 -20.45 -5.18
CA LYS A 68 4.38 -19.48 -6.09
C LYS A 68 4.04 -18.03 -5.73
N LEU A 69 2.78 -17.77 -5.37
CA LEU A 69 2.33 -16.45 -4.94
C LEU A 69 2.88 -16.07 -3.57
N ARG A 70 2.96 -17.01 -2.62
CA ARG A 70 3.59 -16.73 -1.32
C ARG A 70 5.05 -16.33 -1.45
N ILE A 71 5.80 -17.01 -2.32
CA ILE A 71 7.20 -16.65 -2.60
C ILE A 71 7.26 -15.25 -3.23
N TYR A 72 6.42 -14.97 -4.21
CA TYR A 72 6.35 -13.66 -4.85
C TYR A 72 6.05 -12.53 -3.86
N PHE A 73 5.09 -12.73 -2.94
CA PHE A 73 4.74 -11.72 -1.94
C PHE A 73 5.87 -11.50 -0.93
N ALA A 74 6.59 -12.55 -0.51
CA ALA A 74 7.75 -12.41 0.36
C ALA A 74 8.90 -11.63 -0.31
N ASP A 75 9.18 -11.89 -1.59
CA ASP A 75 10.19 -11.15 -2.36
C ASP A 75 9.78 -9.69 -2.57
N ARG A 76 8.49 -9.45 -2.76
CA ARG A 76 7.92 -8.10 -2.91
C ARG A 76 8.08 -7.29 -1.62
N GLU A 77 7.85 -7.88 -0.46
CA GLU A 77 7.96 -7.23 0.85
C GLU A 77 9.35 -6.63 1.07
N ASN A 78 10.42 -7.37 0.70
CA ASN A 78 11.79 -6.85 0.80
C ASN A 78 12.02 -5.61 -0.08
N LYS A 79 11.49 -5.60 -1.30
CA LYS A 79 11.60 -4.46 -2.21
C LYS A 79 10.76 -3.26 -1.75
N GLU A 80 9.58 -3.52 -1.21
CA GLU A 80 8.71 -2.50 -0.64
C GLU A 80 9.35 -1.83 0.57
N HIS A 81 10.12 -2.57 1.37
CA HIS A 81 10.87 -2.01 2.49
C HIS A 81 11.92 -0.99 2.02
N GLU A 82 12.75 -1.32 1.02
CA GLU A 82 13.73 -0.38 0.47
C GLU A 82 13.04 0.88 -0.08
N GLN A 83 11.96 0.73 -0.83
CA GLN A 83 11.19 1.84 -1.37
C GLN A 83 10.56 2.71 -0.26
N LEU A 84 10.14 2.10 0.84
CA LEU A 84 9.60 2.83 1.99
C LEU A 84 10.69 3.69 2.67
N VAL A 85 11.92 3.17 2.78
CA VAL A 85 13.05 3.94 3.33
C VAL A 85 13.27 5.19 2.50
N ASP A 86 13.46 5.05 1.20
CA ASP A 86 13.66 6.18 0.26
C ASP A 86 12.50 7.18 0.33
N PHE A 87 11.27 6.69 0.43
CA PHE A 87 10.08 7.53 0.51
C PHE A 87 10.01 8.33 1.81
N ILE A 88 10.35 7.72 2.95
CA ILE A 88 10.37 8.42 4.24
C ILE A 88 11.49 9.46 4.25
N GLU A 89 12.70 9.13 3.77
CA GLU A 89 13.81 10.07 3.67
C GLU A 89 13.43 11.28 2.80
N ARG A 90 12.79 11.06 1.66
CA ARG A 90 12.24 12.15 0.85
C ARG A 90 11.25 13.01 1.62
N GLY A 91 10.36 12.40 2.39
CA GLY A 91 9.39 13.13 3.21
C GLY A 91 10.02 13.98 4.31
N VAL A 92 11.15 13.51 4.87
CA VAL A 92 11.97 14.28 5.82
C VAL A 92 12.62 15.48 5.12
N ASP A 93 13.22 15.28 3.95
CA ASP A 93 13.87 16.34 3.17
C ASP A 93 12.85 17.40 2.70
N GLU A 94 11.65 17.01 2.33
CA GLU A 94 10.55 17.92 2.00
C GLU A 94 9.93 18.61 3.25
N GLY A 95 10.29 18.16 4.46
CA GLY A 95 9.83 18.72 5.74
C GLY A 95 8.42 18.29 6.14
N TYR A 96 7.88 17.22 5.55
CA TYR A 96 6.56 16.68 5.89
C TYR A 96 6.62 15.56 6.92
N PHE A 97 7.75 14.83 7.03
CA PHE A 97 7.93 13.74 7.99
C PHE A 97 9.00 14.09 9.04
N LEU A 98 8.87 13.45 10.20
CA LEU A 98 9.80 13.58 11.32
C LEU A 98 11.11 12.84 11.01
N SER A 99 12.25 13.43 11.37
CA SER A 99 13.58 12.86 11.12
C SER A 99 14.06 11.85 12.17
N ASN A 100 13.34 11.72 13.29
CA ASN A 100 13.75 10.88 14.42
C ASN A 100 12.99 9.55 14.49
N ILE A 101 12.57 9.02 13.34
CA ILE A 101 11.83 7.75 13.23
C ILE A 101 12.83 6.63 13.00
N ASP A 102 12.71 5.54 13.76
CA ASP A 102 13.33 4.27 13.39
C ASP A 102 12.52 3.65 12.24
N ILE A 103 13.02 3.83 11.01
CA ILE A 103 12.31 3.41 9.79
C ILE A 103 12.14 1.90 9.75
N ASN A 104 13.13 1.11 10.24
CA ASN A 104 13.04 -0.35 10.26
C ASN A 104 11.94 -0.84 11.20
N LEU A 105 11.87 -0.27 12.40
CA LEU A 105 10.82 -0.60 13.36
C LEU A 105 9.45 -0.13 12.84
N TYR A 106 9.36 1.06 12.28
CA TYR A 106 8.15 1.59 11.67
C TYR A 106 7.64 0.69 10.53
N SER A 107 8.52 0.27 9.62
CA SER A 107 8.21 -0.65 8.52
C SER A 107 7.66 -1.98 9.05
N SER A 108 8.35 -2.57 10.05
CA SER A 108 7.93 -3.85 10.64
C SER A 108 6.55 -3.77 11.29
N LEU A 109 6.26 -2.70 12.02
CA LEU A 109 4.95 -2.50 12.66
C LEU A 109 3.84 -2.26 11.63
N THR A 110 4.15 -1.52 10.57
CA THR A 110 3.21 -1.25 9.47
C THR A 110 2.87 -2.55 8.73
N ALA A 111 3.88 -3.35 8.38
CA ALA A 111 3.70 -4.65 7.74
C ALA A 111 2.89 -5.61 8.62
N ALA A 112 3.23 -5.75 9.90
CA ALA A 112 2.50 -6.60 10.84
C ALA A 112 1.02 -6.21 10.97
N SER A 113 0.70 -4.91 10.89
CA SER A 113 -0.69 -4.46 10.89
C SER A 113 -1.42 -4.80 9.60
N GLY A 114 -0.76 -4.69 8.46
CA GLY A 114 -1.28 -5.15 7.17
C GLY A 114 -1.59 -6.65 7.18
N ASP A 115 -0.64 -7.45 7.65
CA ASP A 115 -0.79 -8.90 7.78
C ASP A 115 -1.95 -9.27 8.71
N TYR A 116 -2.10 -8.56 9.84
CA TYR A 116 -3.21 -8.77 10.75
C TYR A 116 -4.56 -8.48 10.09
N ILE A 117 -4.67 -7.39 9.33
CA ILE A 117 -5.88 -7.04 8.59
C ILE A 117 -6.26 -8.15 7.61
N MET A 118 -5.28 -8.68 6.87
CA MET A 118 -5.49 -9.75 5.89
C MET A 118 -5.81 -11.09 6.57
N ALA A 119 -5.02 -11.53 7.53
CA ALA A 119 -5.16 -12.81 8.21
C ALA A 119 -6.48 -12.94 9.00
N ASN A 120 -7.02 -11.83 9.50
CA ASN A 120 -8.27 -11.80 10.25
C ASN A 120 -9.48 -11.37 9.43
N PHE A 121 -9.30 -11.17 8.12
CA PHE A 121 -10.37 -10.77 7.19
C PHE A 121 -11.14 -9.54 7.67
N LEU A 122 -10.43 -8.52 8.18
CA LEU A 122 -11.08 -7.33 8.72
C LEU A 122 -11.89 -6.59 7.66
N TYR A 123 -11.49 -6.67 6.40
CA TYR A 123 -12.22 -6.11 5.26
C TYR A 123 -13.60 -6.75 5.02
N ASN A 124 -13.87 -7.95 5.61
CA ASN A 124 -15.20 -8.57 5.60
C ASN A 124 -16.06 -8.13 6.80
N LYS A 125 -15.45 -7.55 7.84
CA LYS A 125 -16.09 -7.19 9.10
C LYS A 125 -16.30 -5.69 9.26
N CYS A 126 -15.48 -4.90 8.60
CA CYS A 126 -15.43 -3.44 8.69
C CYS A 126 -15.48 -2.82 7.30
N ASN A 127 -15.98 -1.59 7.23
CA ASN A 127 -15.89 -0.82 5.99
C ASN A 127 -14.41 -0.58 5.64
N TYR A 128 -14.04 -0.90 4.40
CA TYR A 128 -12.65 -0.75 3.94
C TYR A 128 -12.13 0.69 4.06
N LYS A 129 -12.96 1.70 3.81
CA LYS A 129 -12.59 3.10 4.00
C LYS A 129 -12.25 3.41 5.47
N GLU A 130 -12.98 2.84 6.42
CA GLU A 130 -12.68 3.01 7.84
C GLU A 130 -11.37 2.33 8.25
N ILE A 131 -11.06 1.17 7.67
CA ILE A 131 -9.75 0.51 7.84
C ILE A 131 -8.63 1.42 7.34
N LEU A 132 -8.75 1.93 6.12
CA LEU A 132 -7.77 2.85 5.53
C LEU A 132 -7.61 4.14 6.34
N LYS A 133 -8.72 4.77 6.73
CA LYS A 133 -8.70 5.97 7.55
C LYS A 133 -7.96 5.75 8.87
N THR A 134 -8.26 4.65 9.54
CA THR A 134 -7.58 4.28 10.79
C THR A 134 -6.09 4.03 10.56
N PHE A 135 -5.74 3.34 9.47
CA PHE A 135 -4.35 3.10 9.10
C PHE A 135 -3.58 4.41 8.83
N ILE A 136 -4.19 5.35 8.11
CA ILE A 136 -3.60 6.68 7.87
C ILE A 136 -3.35 7.42 9.18
N LEU A 137 -4.32 7.42 10.08
CA LEU A 137 -4.19 8.11 11.38
C LEU A 137 -3.10 7.50 12.27
N LEU A 138 -3.00 6.18 12.30
CA LEU A 138 -2.03 5.47 13.14
C LEU A 138 -0.61 5.51 12.57
N TYR A 139 -0.46 5.36 11.25
CA TYR A 139 0.86 5.20 10.64
C TYR A 139 1.33 6.45 9.90
N ILE A 140 0.54 7.02 9.01
CA ILE A 140 0.99 8.15 8.20
C ILE A 140 1.00 9.44 9.01
N ARG A 141 -0.11 9.76 9.68
CA ARG A 141 -0.24 11.00 10.44
C ARG A 141 0.72 11.07 11.63
N SER A 142 1.02 9.93 12.26
CA SER A 142 1.92 9.84 13.41
C SER A 142 3.37 10.19 13.09
N ILE A 143 3.80 10.03 11.86
CA ILE A 143 5.15 10.37 11.40
C ILE A 143 5.24 11.75 10.78
N CYS A 144 4.14 12.48 10.66
CA CYS A 144 4.12 13.81 10.06
C CYS A 144 4.58 14.91 11.03
N THR A 145 5.25 15.90 10.47
CA THR A 145 5.46 17.22 11.10
C THR A 145 4.12 17.98 11.15
N GLU A 146 4.07 19.12 11.85
CA GLU A 146 2.87 20.00 11.81
C GLU A 146 2.50 20.42 10.39
N LYS A 147 3.49 20.68 9.53
CA LYS A 147 3.28 20.98 8.10
C LYS A 147 2.64 19.79 7.38
N GLY A 148 3.14 18.59 7.65
CA GLY A 148 2.60 17.33 7.08
C GLY A 148 1.18 17.07 7.55
N ILE A 149 0.89 17.20 8.84
CA ILE A 149 -0.43 17.02 9.44
C ILE A 149 -1.47 17.95 8.79
N LYS A 150 -1.17 19.24 8.67
CA LYS A 150 -2.10 20.21 8.06
C LYS A 150 -2.47 19.85 6.63
N LEU A 151 -1.49 19.42 5.84
CA LEU A 151 -1.75 19.02 4.46
C LEU A 151 -2.50 17.70 4.40
N LEU A 152 -2.08 16.70 5.19
CA LEU A 152 -2.72 15.38 5.23
C LEU A 152 -4.19 15.48 5.65
N ASP A 153 -4.49 16.24 6.72
CA ASP A 153 -5.85 16.41 7.22
C ASP A 153 -6.75 17.08 6.18
N LYS A 154 -6.22 18.04 5.40
CA LYS A 154 -6.93 18.65 4.26
C LYS A 154 -7.25 17.62 3.17
N GLU A 155 -6.24 16.88 2.71
CA GLU A 155 -6.40 15.88 1.66
C GLU A 155 -7.34 14.73 2.09
N MET A 156 -7.30 14.36 3.37
CA MET A 156 -8.21 13.35 3.94
C MET A 156 -9.67 13.83 3.95
N ALA A 157 -9.93 15.11 4.23
CA ALA A 157 -11.29 15.66 4.20
C ALA A 157 -11.93 15.60 2.81
N ASP A 158 -11.11 15.68 1.75
CA ASP A 158 -11.56 15.56 0.37
C ASP A 158 -11.73 14.09 -0.08
N PHE A 159 -11.13 13.15 0.64
CA PHE A 159 -11.12 11.73 0.28
C PHE A 159 -12.20 10.90 1.01
N PHE A 160 -12.47 11.17 2.27
CA PHE A 160 -13.43 10.45 3.13
C PHE A 160 -14.74 11.21 3.32
#